data_eb97111866c1b8f2ea017b8ce7c60d02
#
_entry.id   eb97111866c1b8f2ea017b8ce7c60d02
#
_cell.length_a   1.000
_cell.length_b   1.000
_cell.length_c   1.000
_cell.angle_alpha   90.00
_cell.angle_beta   90.00
_cell.angle_gamma   90.00
#
_symmetry.space_group_name_H-M   'P 1'
#
loop_
_entity.id
_entity.type
_entity.pdbx_description
1 polymer ?
#
loop_
_entity_poly.entity_id
_entity_poly.type
_entity_poly.pdbx_seq_one_letter_code
_entity_poly.pdbx_strand_id
1 'polypeptide(L)'
;MPGLIIDKDDVCFYVTEKCNSNCIMCPMSLDSRKRGNHMNAEEWKSFEESIPGNVSHITITGGEPFLCYERLLPTLKRINLRYPNADILILTNGRALAVSRIMDQLKPLITDRYCFAIPIHGPNEDLHDKITSSPGSFRESITALHQLTDTPARVEVRIVGHKLNLDRINDTLHLLCTLHSRIDVINLIAMEMTGCAARNREFLWVDYDVLCQTAEKGIQYAIMHGIDVGLYNFPLCQVPERLWPLVKHSITPSKIMYSDDCAMCSCRDACGGMFYSTRLLKLCVVKPFGKGE
;
A
#
# COMPACT_ATOMS: atom_id res chain seq x y z
N MET A 1 17.22 -5.21 1.94
CA MET A 1 17.90 -4.83 3.21
C MET A 1 17.19 -3.62 3.78
N PRO A 2 17.03 -3.52 5.11
CA PRO A 2 16.57 -2.30 5.74
C PRO A 2 17.40 -1.12 5.25
N GLY A 3 16.79 0.05 5.10
CA GLY A 3 17.50 1.19 4.52
C GLY A 3 16.65 2.45 4.45
N LEU A 4 17.30 3.55 4.09
CA LEU A 4 16.70 4.83 3.82
C LEU A 4 16.78 5.12 2.31
N ILE A 5 15.64 5.48 1.73
CA ILE A 5 15.57 5.96 0.35
C ILE A 5 15.16 7.42 0.44
N ILE A 6 15.95 8.30 -0.16
CA ILE A 6 15.69 9.74 -0.20
C ILE A 6 15.46 10.12 -1.67
N ASP A 7 14.32 10.72 -1.95
CA ASP A 7 14.01 11.32 -3.24
C ASP A 7 13.51 12.75 -3.01
N LYS A 8 14.41 13.72 -3.17
CA LYS A 8 14.17 15.13 -2.86
C LYS A 8 13.80 15.36 -1.40
N ASP A 9 12.53 15.69 -1.14
CA ASP A 9 11.93 15.94 0.17
C ASP A 9 11.07 14.76 0.67
N ASP A 10 11.06 13.65 -0.08
CA ASP A 10 10.43 12.39 0.31
C ASP A 10 11.47 11.42 0.89
N VAL A 11 11.15 10.84 2.03
CA VAL A 11 11.99 9.86 2.70
C VAL A 11 11.22 8.58 2.94
N CYS A 12 11.74 7.45 2.49
CA CYS A 12 11.21 6.14 2.80
C CYS A 12 12.12 5.38 3.75
N PHE A 13 11.63 5.13 4.96
CA PHE A 13 12.33 4.46 6.04
C PHE A 13 11.93 2.99 6.12
N TYR A 14 12.78 2.12 5.60
CA TYR A 14 12.57 0.68 5.57
C TYR A 14 13.18 0.00 6.79
N VAL A 15 12.39 -0.20 7.85
CA VAL A 15 12.89 -0.53 9.19
C VAL A 15 13.20 -2.00 9.42
N THR A 16 12.60 -2.91 8.66
CA THR A 16 12.79 -4.36 8.82
C THR A 16 12.39 -5.13 7.59
N GLU A 17 13.05 -6.25 7.34
CA GLU A 17 12.60 -7.23 6.34
C GLU A 17 11.59 -8.24 6.93
N LYS A 18 11.57 -8.40 8.26
CA LYS A 18 10.67 -9.36 8.93
C LYS A 18 9.22 -8.92 8.87
N CYS A 19 8.33 -9.90 8.74
CA CYS A 19 6.89 -9.71 8.76
C CYS A 19 6.22 -10.88 9.49
N ASN A 20 5.18 -10.57 10.24
CA ASN A 20 4.31 -11.56 10.88
C ASN A 20 3.18 -12.06 9.96
N SER A 21 3.18 -11.65 8.68
CA SER A 21 2.28 -12.16 7.63
C SER A 21 3.07 -12.80 6.50
N ASN A 22 2.48 -13.83 5.86
CA ASN A 22 3.10 -14.62 4.81
C ASN A 22 2.37 -14.46 3.47
N CYS A 23 1.92 -13.23 3.15
CA CYS A 23 1.10 -12.93 1.97
C CYS A 23 1.66 -13.56 0.70
N ILE A 24 0.79 -14.27 -0.02
CA ILE A 24 1.14 -15.01 -1.25
C ILE A 24 1.50 -14.10 -2.42
N MET A 25 1.03 -12.83 -2.40
CA MET A 25 1.29 -11.81 -3.42
C MET A 25 2.34 -10.77 -2.98
N CYS A 26 3.06 -11.01 -1.86
CA CYS A 26 4.05 -10.05 -1.37
C CYS A 26 5.18 -9.86 -2.38
N PRO A 27 5.60 -8.62 -2.68
CA PRO A 27 6.74 -8.35 -3.54
C PRO A 27 8.09 -8.77 -2.93
N MET A 28 8.13 -9.07 -1.63
CA MET A 28 9.28 -9.64 -0.95
C MET A 28 9.26 -11.16 -1.00
N SER A 29 10.44 -11.78 -0.98
CA SER A 29 10.55 -13.23 -0.84
C SER A 29 10.13 -13.69 0.56
N LEU A 30 9.68 -14.94 0.66
CA LEU A 30 9.33 -15.53 1.96
C LEU A 30 10.57 -15.65 2.87
N ASP A 31 11.73 -15.93 2.28
CA ASP A 31 13.00 -16.03 3.02
C ASP A 31 13.41 -14.69 3.63
N SER A 32 13.31 -13.60 2.87
CA SER A 32 13.57 -12.26 3.41
C SER A 32 12.66 -11.95 4.60
N ARG A 33 11.37 -12.29 4.51
CA ARG A 33 10.40 -12.02 5.59
C ARG A 33 10.61 -12.88 6.84
N LYS A 34 11.09 -14.12 6.68
CA LYS A 34 11.32 -15.04 7.81
C LYS A 34 12.71 -14.89 8.44
N ARG A 35 13.75 -14.71 7.60
CA ARG A 35 15.16 -14.68 8.00
C ARG A 35 15.80 -13.31 7.87
N GLY A 36 15.08 -12.34 7.33
CA GLY A 36 15.57 -10.98 7.14
C GLY A 36 15.95 -10.30 8.47
N ASN A 37 16.66 -9.21 8.34
CA ASN A 37 17.19 -8.50 9.48
C ASN A 37 16.23 -7.39 9.95
N HIS A 38 16.21 -7.17 11.26
CA HIS A 38 15.86 -5.87 11.79
C HIS A 38 17.10 -4.97 11.67
N MET A 39 16.86 -3.69 11.45
CA MET A 39 17.89 -2.68 11.58
C MET A 39 18.45 -2.71 13.02
N ASN A 40 19.79 -2.73 13.18
CA ASN A 40 20.40 -2.65 14.49
C ASN A 40 20.32 -1.22 15.07
N ALA A 41 20.78 -1.00 16.30
CA ALA A 41 20.63 0.28 16.97
C ALA A 41 21.46 1.41 16.33
N GLU A 42 22.66 1.10 15.83
CA GLU A 42 23.54 2.08 15.18
C GLU A 42 23.01 2.46 13.80
N GLU A 43 22.59 1.48 13.01
CA GLU A 43 21.92 1.71 11.73
C GLU A 43 20.69 2.58 11.91
N TRP A 44 19.84 2.27 12.90
CA TRP A 44 18.64 3.03 13.20
C TRP A 44 18.95 4.49 13.50
N LYS A 45 19.94 4.74 14.38
CA LYS A 45 20.39 6.09 14.71
C LYS A 45 20.95 6.82 13.50
N SER A 46 21.83 6.15 12.73
CA SER A 46 22.40 6.70 11.51
C SER A 46 21.30 7.11 10.50
N PHE A 47 20.24 6.30 10.35
CA PHE A 47 19.13 6.62 9.47
C PHE A 47 18.32 7.83 9.94
N GLU A 48 18.01 7.91 11.24
CA GLU A 48 17.32 9.07 11.79
C GLU A 48 18.14 10.37 11.58
N GLU A 49 19.45 10.29 11.74
CA GLU A 49 20.38 11.42 11.53
C GLU A 49 20.50 11.81 10.05
N SER A 50 20.29 10.87 9.15
CA SER A 50 20.38 11.09 7.69
C SER A 50 19.12 11.70 7.07
N ILE A 51 18.01 11.80 7.81
CA ILE A 51 16.78 12.43 7.31
C ILE A 51 17.05 13.92 7.05
N PRO A 52 16.81 14.44 5.82
CA PRO A 52 17.03 15.84 5.48
C PRO A 52 16.17 16.79 6.33
N GLY A 53 16.71 17.98 6.61
CA GLY A 53 15.98 18.98 7.42
C GLY A 53 14.74 19.55 6.74
N ASN A 54 14.65 19.47 5.42
CA ASN A 54 13.56 19.99 4.58
C ASN A 54 12.57 18.90 4.13
N VAL A 55 12.54 17.74 4.81
CA VAL A 55 11.64 16.65 4.46
C VAL A 55 10.18 17.09 4.62
N SER A 56 9.36 16.78 3.62
CA SER A 56 7.91 17.02 3.60
C SER A 56 7.10 15.74 3.77
N HIS A 57 7.65 14.59 3.38
CA HIS A 57 6.97 13.29 3.48
C HIS A 57 7.90 12.23 4.04
N ILE A 58 7.44 11.52 5.05
CA ILE A 58 8.17 10.39 5.66
C ILE A 58 7.31 9.13 5.56
N THR A 59 7.74 8.18 4.76
CA THR A 59 7.12 6.85 4.67
C THR A 59 7.87 5.88 5.57
N ILE A 60 7.17 5.24 6.49
CA ILE A 60 7.71 4.17 7.34
C ILE A 60 7.14 2.84 6.85
N THR A 61 8.03 1.94 6.49
CA THR A 61 7.67 0.65 5.89
C THR A 61 8.65 -0.45 6.26
N GLY A 62 8.48 -1.60 5.68
CA GLY A 62 9.34 -2.77 5.86
C GLY A 62 8.59 -4.04 5.48
N GLY A 63 8.93 -5.15 6.11
CA GLY A 63 8.04 -6.30 6.19
C GLY A 63 6.81 -5.91 7.02
N GLU A 64 7.00 -5.75 8.33
CA GLU A 64 6.00 -5.14 9.24
C GLU A 64 6.73 -4.22 10.25
N PRO A 65 6.57 -2.90 10.14
CA PRO A 65 7.34 -1.96 10.96
C PRO A 65 7.06 -2.07 12.46
N PHE A 66 5.86 -2.43 12.86
CA PHE A 66 5.51 -2.57 14.28
C PHE A 66 6.06 -3.84 14.95
N LEU A 67 6.75 -4.72 14.23
CA LEU A 67 7.60 -5.73 14.87
C LEU A 67 8.80 -5.10 15.61
N CYS A 68 9.13 -3.84 15.27
CA CYS A 68 10.15 -3.04 15.93
C CYS A 68 9.55 -1.92 16.78
N TYR A 69 8.33 -2.06 17.29
CA TYR A 69 7.58 -0.98 17.95
C TYR A 69 8.38 -0.32 19.11
N GLU A 70 9.15 -1.08 19.85
CA GLU A 70 9.97 -0.55 20.97
C GLU A 70 11.00 0.50 20.53
N ARG A 71 11.48 0.42 19.29
CA ARG A 71 12.35 1.44 18.66
C ARG A 71 11.54 2.44 17.85
N LEU A 72 10.52 1.97 17.15
CA LEU A 72 9.69 2.80 16.29
C LEU A 72 8.97 3.91 17.06
N LEU A 73 8.34 3.62 18.21
CA LEU A 73 7.60 4.63 18.97
C LEU A 73 8.48 5.80 19.46
N PRO A 74 9.66 5.57 20.06
CA PRO A 74 10.59 6.67 20.36
C PRO A 74 11.04 7.45 19.11
N THR A 75 11.21 6.77 17.98
CA THR A 75 11.56 7.42 16.70
C THR A 75 10.43 8.32 16.21
N LEU A 76 9.19 7.88 16.24
CA LEU A 76 8.03 8.70 15.89
C LEU A 76 7.94 9.95 16.76
N LYS A 77 8.25 9.82 18.07
CA LYS A 77 8.29 10.97 18.97
C LYS A 77 9.37 12.00 18.53
N ARG A 78 10.56 11.53 18.13
CA ARG A 78 11.63 12.42 17.63
C ARG A 78 11.28 13.03 16.27
N ILE A 79 10.67 12.26 15.37
CA ILE A 79 10.18 12.74 14.08
C ILE A 79 9.15 13.86 14.28
N ASN A 80 8.19 13.69 15.17
CA ASN A 80 7.19 14.71 15.48
C ASN A 80 7.82 16.04 15.94
N LEU A 81 8.89 15.96 16.73
CA LEU A 81 9.58 17.15 17.25
C LEU A 81 10.47 17.80 16.18
N ARG A 82 11.17 16.99 15.39
CA ARG A 82 12.17 17.49 14.42
C ARG A 82 11.53 17.95 13.11
N TYR A 83 10.43 17.33 12.71
CA TYR A 83 9.76 17.53 11.42
C TYR A 83 8.26 17.83 11.65
N PRO A 84 7.91 18.94 12.27
CA PRO A 84 6.51 19.22 12.68
C PRO A 84 5.54 19.41 11.51
N ASN A 85 6.05 19.66 10.31
CA ASN A 85 5.26 19.90 9.11
C ASN A 85 5.29 18.72 8.11
N ALA A 86 6.06 17.66 8.39
CA ALA A 86 6.14 16.52 7.48
C ALA A 86 4.94 15.60 7.64
N ASP A 87 4.36 15.16 6.53
CA ASP A 87 3.36 14.11 6.50
C ASP A 87 4.02 12.74 6.75
N ILE A 88 3.35 11.89 7.51
CA ILE A 88 3.89 10.59 7.92
C ILE A 88 2.96 9.49 7.43
N LEU A 89 3.42 8.71 6.47
CA LEU A 89 2.74 7.53 5.97
C LEU A 89 3.32 6.27 6.60
N ILE A 90 2.50 5.49 7.28
CA ILE A 90 2.91 4.21 7.87
C ILE A 90 2.25 3.07 7.10
N LEU A 91 3.05 2.26 6.41
CA LEU A 91 2.59 1.05 5.74
C LEU A 91 2.70 -0.13 6.71
N THR A 92 1.57 -0.60 7.18
CA THR A 92 1.51 -1.69 8.17
C THR A 92 0.39 -2.67 7.85
N ASN A 93 0.55 -3.93 8.18
CA ASN A 93 -0.55 -4.89 8.09
C ASN A 93 -1.61 -4.72 9.20
N GLY A 94 -1.38 -3.81 10.14
CA GLY A 94 -2.31 -3.47 11.23
C GLY A 94 -2.35 -4.45 12.40
N ARG A 95 -1.82 -5.66 12.25
CA ARG A 95 -1.96 -6.74 13.25
C ARG A 95 -1.42 -6.37 14.62
N ALA A 96 -0.27 -5.69 14.67
CA ALA A 96 0.30 -5.21 15.93
C ALA A 96 -0.55 -4.11 16.57
N LEU A 97 -1.26 -3.33 15.77
CA LEU A 97 -2.14 -2.25 16.26
C LEU A 97 -3.41 -2.77 16.92
N ALA A 98 -3.79 -4.05 16.69
CA ALA A 98 -4.87 -4.71 17.42
C ALA A 98 -4.51 -4.99 18.89
N VAL A 99 -3.22 -4.94 19.25
CA VAL A 99 -2.74 -5.13 20.61
C VAL A 99 -2.86 -3.83 21.39
N SER A 100 -3.78 -3.77 22.35
CA SER A 100 -4.08 -2.54 23.12
C SER A 100 -2.83 -1.88 23.70
N ARG A 101 -1.91 -2.67 24.29
CA ARG A 101 -0.66 -2.14 24.84
C ARG A 101 0.17 -1.34 23.83
N ILE A 102 0.21 -1.74 22.55
CA ILE A 102 0.95 -1.05 21.51
C ILE A 102 0.17 0.20 21.09
N MET A 103 -1.13 0.05 20.89
CA MET A 103 -1.97 1.16 20.46
C MET A 103 -2.06 2.27 21.52
N ASP A 104 -2.14 1.94 22.80
CA ASP A 104 -2.16 2.91 23.90
C ASP A 104 -0.89 3.76 23.97
N GLN A 105 0.27 3.17 23.61
CA GLN A 105 1.54 3.90 23.52
C GLN A 105 1.65 4.72 22.22
N LEU A 106 1.03 4.27 21.13
CA LEU A 106 1.07 4.93 19.84
C LEU A 106 0.11 6.13 19.78
N LYS A 107 -1.12 5.99 20.29
CA LYS A 107 -2.18 7.02 20.24
C LYS A 107 -1.70 8.44 20.62
N PRO A 108 -0.93 8.64 21.69
CA PRO A 108 -0.45 9.99 22.07
C PRO A 108 0.55 10.61 21.07
N LEU A 109 1.10 9.84 20.16
CA LEU A 109 2.06 10.30 19.14
C LEU A 109 1.37 10.67 17.83
N ILE A 110 0.16 10.19 17.60
CA ILE A 110 -0.60 10.39 16.36
C ILE A 110 -1.12 11.81 16.28
N THR A 111 -0.88 12.47 15.15
CA THR A 111 -1.45 13.76 14.77
C THR A 111 -2.21 13.62 13.45
N ASP A 112 -2.86 14.66 12.98
CA ASP A 112 -3.55 14.76 11.69
C ASP A 112 -2.65 14.59 10.46
N ARG A 113 -1.33 14.69 10.66
CA ARG A 113 -0.30 14.44 9.62
C ARG A 113 -0.03 12.96 9.38
N TYR A 114 -0.53 12.08 10.23
CA TYR A 114 -0.36 10.64 10.05
C TYR A 114 -1.38 10.06 9.09
N CYS A 115 -0.91 9.14 8.25
CA CYS A 115 -1.74 8.27 7.45
C CYS A 115 -1.31 6.81 7.70
N PHE A 116 -2.24 5.96 8.10
CA PHE A 116 -2.00 4.53 8.25
C PHE A 116 -2.60 3.81 7.05
N ALA A 117 -1.75 3.13 6.28
CA ALA A 117 -2.17 2.34 5.14
C ALA A 117 -2.19 0.85 5.52
N ILE A 118 -3.40 0.30 5.61
CA ILE A 118 -3.67 -1.08 6.07
C ILE A 118 -4.24 -1.90 4.90
N PRO A 119 -3.67 -3.07 4.59
CA PRO A 119 -4.18 -3.93 3.53
C PRO A 119 -5.38 -4.75 4.00
N ILE A 120 -6.45 -4.76 3.22
CA ILE A 120 -7.60 -5.67 3.35
C ILE A 120 -7.82 -6.33 2.00
N HIS A 121 -7.69 -7.66 1.93
CA HIS A 121 -7.68 -8.40 0.67
C HIS A 121 -8.91 -9.26 0.40
N GLY A 122 -9.87 -9.26 1.32
CA GLY A 122 -11.11 -10.03 1.21
C GLY A 122 -12.19 -9.51 2.15
N PRO A 123 -13.47 -9.86 1.90
CA PRO A 123 -14.61 -9.39 2.69
C PRO A 123 -14.78 -10.15 4.00
N ASN A 124 -13.99 -11.17 4.25
CA ASN A 124 -14.09 -12.03 5.42
C ASN A 124 -12.74 -12.68 5.76
N GLU A 125 -12.71 -13.34 6.92
CA GLU A 125 -11.55 -14.03 7.46
C GLU A 125 -11.04 -15.12 6.49
N ASP A 126 -11.93 -15.93 5.92
CA ASP A 126 -11.56 -17.06 5.06
C ASP A 126 -10.71 -16.64 3.86
N LEU A 127 -11.13 -15.58 3.16
CA LEU A 127 -10.40 -15.11 2.00
C LEU A 127 -9.17 -14.29 2.38
N HIS A 128 -9.31 -13.34 3.31
CA HIS A 128 -8.19 -12.49 3.70
C HIS A 128 -7.05 -13.30 4.29
N ASP A 129 -7.34 -14.19 5.25
CA ASP A 129 -6.32 -15.01 5.91
C ASP A 129 -5.67 -16.02 4.96
N LYS A 130 -6.42 -16.54 3.99
CA LYS A 130 -5.88 -17.37 2.90
C LYS A 130 -4.87 -16.58 2.07
N ILE A 131 -5.16 -15.32 1.72
CA ILE A 131 -4.28 -14.47 0.90
C ILE A 131 -3.05 -14.05 1.70
N THR A 132 -3.23 -13.66 2.96
CA THR A 132 -2.11 -13.28 3.84
C THR A 132 -1.33 -14.49 4.36
N SER A 133 -1.87 -15.69 4.18
CA SER A 133 -1.35 -16.96 4.77
C SER A 133 -1.08 -16.82 6.27
N SER A 134 -2.00 -16.18 6.97
CA SER A 134 -1.85 -15.81 8.38
C SER A 134 -3.20 -15.82 9.09
N PRO A 135 -3.56 -16.94 9.75
CA PRO A 135 -4.82 -17.07 10.47
C PRO A 135 -5.02 -15.94 11.49
N GLY A 136 -6.23 -15.37 11.54
CA GLY A 136 -6.61 -14.26 12.41
C GLY A 136 -6.19 -12.88 11.93
N SER A 137 -5.46 -12.78 10.80
CA SER A 137 -4.98 -11.50 10.29
C SER A 137 -6.13 -10.56 9.90
N PHE A 138 -7.25 -11.09 9.40
CA PHE A 138 -8.44 -10.29 9.09
C PHE A 138 -8.97 -9.59 10.34
N ARG A 139 -9.24 -10.35 11.40
CA ARG A 139 -9.76 -9.80 12.67
C ARG A 139 -8.81 -8.76 13.26
N GLU A 140 -7.51 -9.04 13.25
CA GLU A 140 -6.49 -8.11 13.75
C GLU A 140 -6.46 -6.82 12.93
N SER A 141 -6.48 -6.91 11.59
CA SER A 141 -6.48 -5.72 10.72
C SER A 141 -7.78 -4.90 10.86
N ILE A 142 -8.94 -5.54 10.95
CA ILE A 142 -10.22 -4.85 11.21
C ILE A 142 -10.20 -4.17 12.59
N THR A 143 -9.69 -4.83 13.62
CA THR A 143 -9.53 -4.24 14.96
C THR A 143 -8.63 -3.00 14.92
N ALA A 144 -7.54 -3.03 14.13
CA ALA A 144 -6.68 -1.88 13.94
C ALA A 144 -7.42 -0.70 13.29
N LEU A 145 -8.23 -0.95 12.25
CA LEU A 145 -9.07 0.07 11.61
C LEU A 145 -10.00 0.74 12.63
N HIS A 146 -10.69 -0.06 13.47
CA HIS A 146 -11.55 0.48 14.53
C HIS A 146 -10.76 1.33 15.54
N GLN A 147 -9.60 0.87 15.98
CA GLN A 147 -8.79 1.62 16.95
C GLN A 147 -8.23 2.94 16.38
N LEU A 148 -7.96 3.00 15.07
CA LEU A 148 -7.50 4.21 14.41
C LEU A 148 -8.61 5.25 14.20
N THR A 149 -9.87 4.83 14.18
CA THR A 149 -11.03 5.74 14.06
C THR A 149 -11.06 6.78 15.18
N ASP A 150 -10.59 6.43 16.38
CA ASP A 150 -10.54 7.32 17.55
C ASP A 150 -9.26 8.18 17.59
N THR A 151 -8.55 8.29 16.48
CA THR A 151 -7.33 9.09 16.37
C THR A 151 -7.48 10.18 15.30
N PRO A 152 -6.67 11.25 15.31
CA PRO A 152 -6.69 12.24 14.24
C PRO A 152 -6.08 11.76 12.92
N ALA A 153 -5.46 10.57 12.87
CA ALA A 153 -4.83 10.06 11.66
C ALA A 153 -5.83 9.85 10.52
N ARG A 154 -5.34 9.98 9.28
CA ARG A 154 -6.03 9.46 8.10
C ARG A 154 -5.87 7.95 8.02
N VAL A 155 -6.91 7.27 7.56
CA VAL A 155 -6.93 5.82 7.38
C VAL A 155 -7.06 5.49 5.90
N GLU A 156 -6.04 4.84 5.37
CA GLU A 156 -5.99 4.33 4.01
C GLU A 156 -6.15 2.80 4.04
N VAL A 157 -7.02 2.26 3.21
CA VAL A 157 -7.09 0.82 2.97
C VAL A 157 -6.49 0.51 1.61
N ARG A 158 -5.61 -0.49 1.55
CA ARG A 158 -4.99 -0.98 0.32
C ARG A 158 -5.52 -2.35 -0.08
N ILE A 159 -5.96 -2.46 -1.33
CA ILE A 159 -6.37 -3.72 -1.94
C ILE A 159 -5.42 -4.01 -3.09
N VAL A 160 -4.63 -5.07 -3.00
CA VAL A 160 -3.89 -5.58 -4.17
C VAL A 160 -4.82 -6.51 -4.95
N GLY A 161 -5.14 -6.11 -6.19
CA GLY A 161 -6.04 -6.90 -7.04
C GLY A 161 -5.35 -8.10 -7.67
N HIS A 162 -5.96 -9.29 -7.60
CA HIS A 162 -5.47 -10.53 -8.21
C HIS A 162 -6.59 -11.59 -8.35
N LYS A 163 -6.35 -12.66 -9.10
CA LYS A 163 -7.35 -13.71 -9.38
C LYS A 163 -8.10 -14.21 -8.14
N LEU A 164 -7.43 -14.37 -6.99
CA LEU A 164 -8.06 -14.96 -5.81
C LEU A 164 -9.08 -14.05 -5.12
N ASN A 165 -8.96 -12.72 -5.30
CA ASN A 165 -9.94 -11.79 -4.72
C ASN A 165 -10.81 -11.12 -5.77
N LEU A 166 -10.60 -11.41 -7.06
CA LEU A 166 -11.32 -10.76 -8.16
C LEU A 166 -12.84 -10.84 -7.99
N ASP A 167 -13.38 -12.06 -7.81
CA ASP A 167 -14.84 -12.30 -7.71
C ASP A 167 -15.45 -11.72 -6.42
N ARG A 168 -14.63 -11.38 -5.45
CA ARG A 168 -15.06 -10.86 -4.14
C ARG A 168 -14.61 -9.42 -3.88
N ILE A 169 -14.06 -8.75 -4.91
CA ILE A 169 -13.55 -7.39 -4.76
C ILE A 169 -14.64 -6.38 -4.44
N ASN A 170 -15.81 -6.51 -5.07
CA ASN A 170 -16.96 -5.67 -4.77
C ASN A 170 -17.49 -5.89 -3.36
N ASP A 171 -17.52 -7.15 -2.88
CA ASP A 171 -17.93 -7.46 -1.52
C ASP A 171 -16.93 -6.86 -0.51
N THR A 172 -15.63 -6.86 -0.84
CA THR A 172 -14.60 -6.22 0.01
C THR A 172 -14.83 -4.72 0.07
N LEU A 173 -15.09 -4.06 -1.05
CA LEU A 173 -15.38 -2.63 -1.10
C LEU A 173 -16.66 -2.29 -0.33
N HIS A 174 -17.71 -3.11 -0.48
CA HIS A 174 -18.94 -2.99 0.30
C HIS A 174 -18.71 -3.12 1.81
N LEU A 175 -17.96 -4.13 2.25
CA LEU A 175 -17.58 -4.29 3.64
C LEU A 175 -16.93 -3.01 4.19
N LEU A 176 -15.93 -2.48 3.48
CA LEU A 176 -15.19 -1.30 3.90
C LEU A 176 -16.08 -0.07 4.07
N CYS A 177 -17.09 0.10 3.22
CA CYS A 177 -18.08 1.18 3.34
C CYS A 177 -19.04 1.00 4.51
N THR A 178 -19.27 -0.23 4.95
CA THR A 178 -20.23 -0.57 6.02
C THR A 178 -19.56 -0.77 7.39
N LEU A 179 -18.24 -0.80 7.44
CA LEU A 179 -17.52 -0.81 8.70
C LEU A 179 -17.82 0.47 9.50
N HIS A 180 -18.08 0.32 10.80
CA HIS A 180 -18.19 1.45 11.72
C HIS A 180 -16.83 2.08 12.04
N SER A 181 -15.95 2.11 11.02
CA SER A 181 -14.61 2.69 11.09
C SER A 181 -14.48 3.79 10.06
N ARG A 182 -13.82 4.88 10.42
CA ARG A 182 -13.49 5.92 9.46
C ARG A 182 -12.42 5.39 8.51
N ILE A 183 -12.76 5.35 7.21
CA ILE A 183 -11.82 5.09 6.13
C ILE A 183 -11.84 6.32 5.23
N ASP A 184 -10.70 6.99 5.09
CA ASP A 184 -10.60 8.21 4.30
C ASP A 184 -10.35 7.92 2.82
N VAL A 185 -9.60 6.84 2.53
CA VAL A 185 -9.28 6.46 1.15
C VAL A 185 -9.13 4.94 0.98
N ILE A 186 -9.59 4.42 -0.14
CA ILE A 186 -9.34 3.04 -0.59
C ILE A 186 -8.50 3.09 -1.86
N ASN A 187 -7.33 2.46 -1.81
CA ASN A 187 -6.44 2.35 -2.96
C ASN A 187 -6.43 0.92 -3.50
N LEU A 188 -6.93 0.77 -4.73
CA LEU A 188 -6.72 -0.45 -5.50
C LEU A 188 -5.35 -0.36 -6.18
N ILE A 189 -4.50 -1.35 -5.91
CA ILE A 189 -3.10 -1.35 -6.35
C ILE A 189 -2.89 -2.53 -7.29
N ALA A 190 -2.31 -2.26 -8.45
CA ALA A 190 -1.83 -3.29 -9.34
C ALA A 190 -0.75 -4.14 -8.63
N MET A 191 -0.64 -5.40 -8.99
CA MET A 191 0.29 -6.30 -8.31
C MET A 191 1.73 -6.12 -8.81
N GLU A 192 2.66 -5.85 -7.90
CA GLU A 192 4.10 -5.81 -8.19
C GLU A 192 4.64 -7.24 -8.29
N MET A 193 4.94 -7.71 -9.50
CA MET A 193 5.30 -9.09 -9.82
C MET A 193 6.75 -9.42 -9.49
N THR A 194 7.10 -9.30 -8.21
CA THR A 194 8.39 -9.69 -7.63
C THR A 194 8.19 -10.63 -6.44
N GLY A 195 9.23 -11.19 -5.88
CA GLY A 195 9.18 -12.02 -4.68
C GLY A 195 8.18 -13.18 -4.75
N CYS A 196 7.25 -13.23 -3.78
CA CYS A 196 6.19 -14.25 -3.75
C CYS A 196 5.16 -14.06 -4.86
N ALA A 197 4.84 -12.82 -5.25
CA ALA A 197 3.93 -12.56 -6.35
C ALA A 197 4.44 -13.17 -7.66
N ALA A 198 5.73 -12.99 -7.97
CA ALA A 198 6.33 -13.58 -9.16
C ALA A 198 6.33 -15.13 -9.13
N ARG A 199 6.61 -15.73 -7.97
CA ARG A 199 6.59 -17.18 -7.77
C ARG A 199 5.18 -17.75 -7.99
N ASN A 200 4.16 -17.02 -7.56
CA ASN A 200 2.77 -17.43 -7.58
C ASN A 200 1.99 -16.86 -8.78
N ARG A 201 2.68 -16.34 -9.79
CA ARG A 201 2.12 -15.59 -10.92
C ARG A 201 0.96 -16.30 -11.61
N GLU A 202 1.07 -17.58 -11.87
CA GLU A 202 0.11 -18.33 -12.69
C GLU A 202 -1.31 -18.34 -12.10
N PHE A 203 -1.41 -18.34 -10.77
CA PHE A 203 -2.71 -18.32 -10.09
C PHE A 203 -3.07 -16.98 -9.45
N LEU A 204 -2.17 -15.98 -9.54
CA LEU A 204 -2.45 -14.64 -9.02
C LEU A 204 -2.72 -13.61 -10.11
N TRP A 205 -2.04 -13.69 -11.26
CA TRP A 205 -2.17 -12.66 -12.29
C TRP A 205 -3.60 -12.53 -12.80
N VAL A 206 -4.06 -11.31 -12.92
CA VAL A 206 -5.32 -10.90 -13.58
C VAL A 206 -5.01 -9.69 -14.46
N ASP A 207 -5.62 -9.67 -15.64
CA ASP A 207 -5.48 -8.54 -16.55
C ASP A 207 -6.12 -7.28 -15.95
N TYR A 208 -5.49 -6.14 -16.17
CA TYR A 208 -5.88 -4.89 -15.52
C TYR A 208 -7.27 -4.41 -15.93
N ASP A 209 -7.65 -4.59 -17.20
CA ASP A 209 -8.99 -4.26 -17.69
C ASP A 209 -10.06 -5.12 -17.04
N VAL A 210 -9.83 -6.42 -16.89
CA VAL A 210 -10.73 -7.34 -16.18
C VAL A 210 -10.87 -6.94 -14.71
N LEU A 211 -9.76 -6.63 -14.04
CA LEU A 211 -9.78 -6.20 -12.65
C LEU A 211 -10.56 -4.89 -12.46
N CYS A 212 -10.29 -3.88 -13.29
CA CYS A 212 -10.94 -2.58 -13.21
C CYS A 212 -12.43 -2.66 -13.52
N GLN A 213 -12.82 -3.43 -14.56
CA GLN A 213 -14.23 -3.66 -14.90
C GLN A 213 -14.98 -4.38 -13.79
N THR A 214 -14.36 -5.41 -13.19
CA THR A 214 -14.98 -6.16 -12.10
C THR A 214 -15.15 -5.31 -10.85
N ALA A 215 -14.16 -4.50 -10.48
CA ALA A 215 -14.17 -3.68 -9.28
C ALA A 215 -15.08 -2.44 -9.40
N GLU A 216 -15.51 -2.05 -10.60
CA GLU A 216 -16.15 -0.78 -10.87
C GLU A 216 -17.37 -0.50 -10.00
N LYS A 217 -18.27 -1.47 -9.84
CA LYS A 217 -19.49 -1.29 -9.02
C LYS A 217 -19.15 -0.99 -7.56
N GLY A 218 -18.18 -1.69 -7.01
CA GLY A 218 -17.73 -1.46 -5.65
C GLY A 218 -16.99 -0.12 -5.49
N ILE A 219 -16.21 0.29 -6.50
CA ILE A 219 -15.56 1.61 -6.55
C ILE A 219 -16.61 2.72 -6.53
N GLN A 220 -17.64 2.64 -7.39
CA GLN A 220 -18.73 3.61 -7.43
C GLN A 220 -19.49 3.65 -6.09
N TYR A 221 -19.72 2.49 -5.48
CA TYR A 221 -20.34 2.39 -4.17
C TYR A 221 -19.51 3.10 -3.09
N ALA A 222 -18.20 2.91 -3.07
CA ALA A 222 -17.30 3.59 -2.12
C ALA A 222 -17.34 5.11 -2.29
N ILE A 223 -17.29 5.61 -3.53
CA ILE A 223 -17.38 7.04 -3.84
C ILE A 223 -18.71 7.63 -3.35
N MET A 224 -19.85 6.92 -3.58
CA MET A 224 -21.16 7.36 -3.09
C MET A 224 -21.24 7.41 -1.57
N HIS A 225 -20.41 6.66 -0.85
CA HIS A 225 -20.29 6.70 0.61
C HIS A 225 -19.25 7.71 1.11
N GLY A 226 -18.74 8.58 0.23
CA GLY A 226 -17.82 9.65 0.58
C GLY A 226 -16.38 9.19 0.84
N ILE A 227 -16.02 7.98 0.39
CA ILE A 227 -14.67 7.45 0.50
C ILE A 227 -13.92 7.76 -0.80
N ASP A 228 -12.74 8.38 -0.68
CA ASP A 228 -11.87 8.60 -1.83
C ASP A 228 -11.33 7.25 -2.36
N VAL A 229 -11.22 7.13 -3.69
CA VAL A 229 -10.67 5.93 -4.32
C VAL A 229 -9.53 6.28 -5.24
N GLY A 230 -8.43 5.50 -5.18
CA GLY A 230 -7.28 5.62 -6.07
C GLY A 230 -6.95 4.31 -6.78
N LEU A 231 -6.53 4.40 -8.03
CA LEU A 231 -6.03 3.29 -8.84
C LEU A 231 -4.54 3.49 -9.10
N TYR A 232 -3.68 2.68 -8.48
CA TYR A 232 -2.23 2.84 -8.55
C TYR A 232 -1.57 1.82 -9.48
N ASN A 233 -0.68 2.30 -10.35
CA ASN A 233 0.08 1.50 -11.30
C ASN A 233 -0.81 0.77 -12.35
N PHE A 234 -1.90 1.40 -12.75
CA PHE A 234 -2.74 0.97 -13.86
C PHE A 234 -2.51 1.91 -15.06
N PRO A 235 -2.11 1.38 -16.23
CA PRO A 235 -2.04 2.20 -17.45
C PRO A 235 -3.45 2.56 -17.94
N LEU A 236 -3.67 3.82 -18.31
CA LEU A 236 -5.00 4.33 -18.72
C LEU A 236 -5.66 3.50 -19.81
N CYS A 237 -4.88 2.98 -20.76
CA CYS A 237 -5.38 2.14 -21.85
C CYS A 237 -5.94 0.76 -21.40
N GLN A 238 -5.81 0.43 -20.12
CA GLN A 238 -6.35 -0.78 -19.49
C GLN A 238 -7.42 -0.45 -18.43
N VAL A 239 -7.78 0.83 -18.30
CA VAL A 239 -8.77 1.31 -17.33
C VAL A 239 -9.96 1.87 -18.09
N PRO A 240 -11.21 1.50 -17.77
CA PRO A 240 -12.40 2.14 -18.35
C PRO A 240 -12.33 3.67 -18.18
N GLU A 241 -12.67 4.43 -19.23
CA GLU A 241 -12.52 5.91 -19.24
C GLU A 241 -13.19 6.59 -18.03
N ARG A 242 -14.36 6.10 -17.61
CA ARG A 242 -15.09 6.60 -16.45
C ARG A 242 -14.33 6.48 -15.12
N LEU A 243 -13.29 5.63 -15.05
CA LEU A 243 -12.42 5.47 -13.90
C LEU A 243 -11.08 6.22 -14.03
N TRP A 244 -10.81 6.85 -15.17
CA TRP A 244 -9.55 7.59 -15.40
C TRP A 244 -9.25 8.67 -14.35
N PRO A 245 -10.24 9.45 -13.84
CA PRO A 245 -9.99 10.42 -12.78
C PRO A 245 -9.45 9.82 -11.48
N LEU A 246 -9.61 8.51 -11.29
CA LEU A 246 -9.14 7.78 -10.11
C LEU A 246 -7.70 7.28 -10.25
N VAL A 247 -7.16 7.28 -11.48
CA VAL A 247 -5.78 6.82 -11.73
C VAL A 247 -4.78 7.79 -11.08
N LYS A 248 -3.87 7.23 -10.31
CA LYS A 248 -2.85 7.97 -9.57
C LYS A 248 -1.45 7.52 -9.98
N HIS A 249 -0.52 8.46 -9.96
CA HIS A 249 0.90 8.13 -10.04
C HIS A 249 1.39 7.59 -8.70
N SER A 250 2.27 6.60 -8.75
CA SER A 250 2.96 6.16 -7.52
C SER A 250 3.81 7.30 -6.98
N ILE A 251 3.84 7.45 -5.67
CA ILE A 251 4.68 8.44 -4.97
C ILE A 251 6.17 8.25 -5.32
N THR A 252 6.58 7.00 -5.55
CA THR A 252 7.95 6.67 -5.94
C THR A 252 8.06 6.59 -7.47
N PRO A 253 8.64 7.58 -8.16
CA PRO A 253 8.71 7.61 -9.63
C PRO A 253 9.40 6.39 -10.24
N SER A 254 10.40 5.82 -9.56
CA SER A 254 11.10 4.61 -10.01
C SER A 254 10.21 3.36 -10.09
N LYS A 255 9.02 3.38 -9.50
CA LYS A 255 8.01 2.31 -9.60
C LYS A 255 7.07 2.47 -10.79
N ILE A 256 7.14 3.59 -11.50
CA ILE A 256 6.30 3.88 -12.67
C ILE A 256 7.10 3.58 -13.94
N MET A 257 6.61 2.63 -14.73
CA MET A 257 7.23 2.26 -16.00
C MET A 257 6.21 2.32 -17.12
N TYR A 258 6.73 2.62 -18.32
CA TYR A 258 5.98 2.65 -19.57
C TYR A 258 6.61 1.69 -20.58
N SER A 259 5.81 1.15 -21.49
CA SER A 259 6.32 0.43 -22.67
C SER A 259 6.96 1.44 -23.66
N ASP A 260 7.82 0.93 -24.53
CA ASP A 260 8.39 1.74 -25.61
C ASP A 260 7.29 2.26 -26.56
N ASP A 261 6.22 1.48 -26.72
CA ASP A 261 5.04 1.89 -27.49
C ASP A 261 4.34 3.13 -26.92
N CYS A 262 4.51 3.42 -25.61
CA CYS A 262 3.94 4.60 -24.97
C CYS A 262 4.66 5.91 -25.30
N ALA A 263 5.76 5.89 -26.06
CA ALA A 263 6.56 7.08 -26.34
C ALA A 263 5.75 8.18 -27.06
N MET A 264 4.80 7.76 -27.91
CA MET A 264 3.94 8.68 -28.70
C MET A 264 2.49 8.73 -28.18
N CYS A 265 2.22 8.14 -27.02
CA CYS A 265 0.87 8.13 -26.45
C CYS A 265 0.46 9.52 -25.95
N SER A 266 -0.71 10.00 -26.40
CA SER A 266 -1.24 11.32 -26.02
C SER A 266 -1.63 11.44 -24.54
N CYS A 267 -1.93 10.30 -23.89
CA CYS A 267 -2.35 10.25 -22.47
C CYS A 267 -1.20 9.92 -21.52
N ARG A 268 0.06 9.92 -21.97
CA ARG A 268 1.21 9.47 -21.18
C ARG A 268 1.37 10.22 -19.85
N ASP A 269 1.21 11.54 -19.87
CA ASP A 269 1.45 12.40 -18.71
C ASP A 269 0.39 12.21 -17.60
N ALA A 270 -0.84 11.80 -17.98
CA ALA A 270 -1.90 11.48 -17.04
C ALA A 270 -1.93 10.00 -16.65
N CYS A 271 -1.10 9.16 -17.28
CA CYS A 271 -1.16 7.70 -17.15
C CYS A 271 -0.41 7.22 -15.90
N GLY A 272 -1.05 6.39 -15.08
CA GLY A 272 -0.45 5.77 -13.90
C GLY A 272 0.70 4.80 -14.19
N GLY A 273 0.89 4.43 -15.48
CA GLY A 273 1.92 3.48 -15.90
C GLY A 273 1.72 2.09 -15.30
N MET A 274 2.76 1.31 -15.25
CA MET A 274 2.76 -0.04 -14.66
C MET A 274 4.03 -0.25 -13.84
N PHE A 275 4.07 -1.30 -13.02
CA PHE A 275 5.31 -1.71 -12.35
C PHE A 275 6.35 -2.21 -13.35
N TYR A 276 7.63 -1.99 -13.04
CA TYR A 276 8.75 -2.48 -13.84
C TYR A 276 8.65 -3.99 -14.11
N SER A 277 8.29 -4.78 -13.09
CA SER A 277 8.13 -6.23 -13.21
C SER A 277 7.03 -6.62 -14.19
N THR A 278 5.93 -5.88 -14.26
CA THR A 278 4.84 -6.10 -15.24
C THR A 278 5.34 -5.90 -16.67
N ARG A 279 6.12 -4.82 -16.91
CA ARG A 279 6.75 -4.57 -18.21
C ARG A 279 7.74 -5.67 -18.57
N LEU A 280 8.66 -6.00 -17.66
CA LEU A 280 9.72 -6.99 -17.88
C LEU A 280 9.13 -8.37 -18.23
N LEU A 281 8.07 -8.77 -17.54
CA LEU A 281 7.38 -10.05 -17.76
C LEU A 281 6.36 -10.01 -18.91
N LYS A 282 6.19 -8.86 -19.58
CA LYS A 282 5.23 -8.64 -20.68
C LYS A 282 3.81 -9.06 -20.32
N LEU A 283 3.38 -8.78 -19.09
CA LEU A 283 2.07 -9.21 -18.58
C LEU A 283 0.93 -8.29 -19.02
N CYS A 284 1.22 -7.04 -19.40
CA CYS A 284 0.23 -6.07 -19.82
C CYS A 284 0.49 -5.67 -21.28
N VAL A 285 -0.52 -5.82 -22.12
CA VAL A 285 -0.51 -5.33 -23.51
C VAL A 285 -1.03 -3.90 -23.51
N VAL A 286 -0.13 -2.94 -23.75
CA VAL A 286 -0.52 -1.53 -23.85
C VAL A 286 -1.21 -1.23 -25.20
N LYS A 287 -2.14 -0.28 -25.18
CA LYS A 287 -2.86 0.25 -26.35
C LYS A 287 -2.70 1.76 -26.36
N PRO A 288 -1.57 2.30 -26.86
CA PRO A 288 -1.31 3.72 -26.83
C PRO A 288 -2.39 4.51 -27.60
N PHE A 289 -2.80 5.65 -27.07
CA PHE A 289 -3.71 6.55 -27.74
C PHE A 289 -2.94 7.42 -28.75
N GLY A 290 -3.49 7.59 -29.97
CA GLY A 290 -2.90 8.45 -30.99
C GLY A 290 -2.94 9.93 -30.59
N LYS A 291 -2.06 10.77 -31.20
CA LYS A 291 -2.17 12.21 -31.11
C LYS A 291 -3.35 12.65 -31.98
N GLY A 292 -4.52 12.87 -31.38
CA GLY A 292 -5.69 13.43 -32.06
C GLY A 292 -6.87 12.49 -32.22
N GLU A 293 -6.98 11.42 -31.47
CA GLU A 293 -8.22 10.66 -31.25
C GLU A 293 -8.87 11.03 -29.92
#